data_e07d99aff24cb2004c86501abe8b6772
#
_entry.id   e07d99aff24cb2004c86501abe8b6772
#
_cell.length_a   1.000
_cell.length_b   1.000
_cell.length_c   1.000
_cell.angle_alpha   90.00
_cell.angle_beta   90.00
_cell.angle_gamma   90.00
#
_symmetry.space_group_name_H-M   'P 1'
#
loop_
_entity.id
_entity.type
_entity.pdbx_description
1 polymer ?
#
loop_
_entity_poly.entity_id
_entity_poly.type
_entity_poly.pdbx_seq_one_letter_code
_entity_poly.pdbx_strand_id
1 'polypeptide(L)'
;RIVQAVAPRPGQRLIEIGPGEGAITLPLLREAGQLTVIELDRDLIPRIQAAAQGVGELEVIHADVLTVDFTALARGGTLRLVGNLPYNISSPILFHCLEHAGAIADMHFMLQKEVVERMAAPPGSKVYGRLSVMLQLVCRVEPLFRVPPGAFTPPPKVDSAVVRLTPLPEAERPDADPVRIERVVRHAFGQRRKT
;
A
#
# COMPACT_ATOMS: atom_id res chain seq x y z
N ARG A 1 13.97 -6.33 -6.46
CA ARG A 1 13.96 -4.85 -6.49
C ARG A 1 13.00 -4.26 -5.44
N ILE A 2 11.72 -4.73 -5.32
CA ILE A 2 10.79 -4.20 -4.30
C ILE A 2 11.34 -4.46 -2.89
N VAL A 3 11.85 -5.64 -2.59
CA VAL A 3 12.44 -5.98 -1.30
C VAL A 3 13.65 -5.10 -0.97
N GLN A 4 14.48 -4.81 -1.97
CA GLN A 4 15.60 -3.86 -1.81
C GLN A 4 15.12 -2.44 -1.49
N ALA A 5 14.02 -2.00 -2.12
CA ALA A 5 13.44 -0.69 -1.83
C ALA A 5 12.82 -0.63 -0.43
N VAL A 6 12.20 -1.71 0.02
CA VAL A 6 11.67 -1.86 1.39
C VAL A 6 12.81 -1.90 2.40
N ALA A 7 13.93 -2.57 2.07
CA ALA A 7 15.08 -2.78 2.96
C ALA A 7 14.64 -3.24 4.36
N PRO A 8 13.96 -4.39 4.47
CA PRO A 8 13.42 -4.85 5.75
C PRO A 8 14.54 -5.18 6.72
N ARG A 9 14.31 -4.97 8.00
CA ARG A 9 15.26 -5.28 9.08
C ARG A 9 14.58 -6.10 10.17
N PRO A 10 15.31 -7.00 10.84
CA PRO A 10 14.81 -7.70 12.01
C PRO A 10 14.27 -6.73 13.08
N GLY A 11 13.18 -7.09 13.72
CA GLY A 11 12.52 -6.27 14.74
C GLY A 11 11.51 -5.24 14.21
N GLN A 12 11.48 -5.00 12.92
CA GLN A 12 10.43 -4.16 12.32
C GLN A 12 9.13 -4.95 12.16
N ARG A 13 8.00 -4.26 12.34
CA ARG A 13 6.68 -4.83 12.05
C ARG A 13 6.32 -4.59 10.59
N LEU A 14 6.54 -5.62 9.77
CA LEU A 14 6.12 -5.63 8.39
C LEU A 14 4.79 -6.35 8.23
N ILE A 15 3.90 -5.75 7.46
CA ILE A 15 2.63 -6.36 7.05
C ILE A 15 2.55 -6.33 5.54
N GLU A 16 2.36 -7.49 4.93
CA GLU A 16 2.07 -7.61 3.51
C GLU A 16 0.57 -7.76 3.28
N ILE A 17 0.03 -6.96 2.37
CA ILE A 17 -1.35 -7.01 1.94
C ILE A 17 -1.44 -7.86 0.68
N GLY A 18 -2.16 -8.97 0.75
CA GLY A 18 -2.39 -9.87 -0.37
C GLY A 18 -1.12 -10.58 -0.84
N PRO A 19 -0.57 -11.51 -0.05
CA PRO A 19 0.66 -12.22 -0.39
C PRO A 19 0.54 -13.08 -1.65
N GLY A 20 -0.67 -13.50 -2.01
CA GLY A 20 -0.90 -14.40 -3.11
C GLY A 20 -0.08 -15.69 -2.96
N GLU A 21 0.68 -16.03 -3.98
CA GLU A 21 1.57 -17.22 -3.97
C GLU A 21 2.95 -16.95 -3.32
N GLY A 22 3.18 -15.78 -2.76
CA GLY A 22 4.36 -15.50 -1.94
C GLY A 22 5.58 -14.94 -2.69
N ALA A 23 5.41 -14.41 -3.87
CA ALA A 23 6.53 -13.86 -4.67
C ALA A 23 7.29 -12.74 -3.96
N ILE A 24 6.60 -11.91 -3.20
CA ILE A 24 7.19 -10.86 -2.37
C ILE A 24 7.40 -11.36 -0.94
N THR A 25 6.48 -12.17 -0.43
CA THR A 25 6.45 -12.68 0.94
C THR A 25 7.76 -13.39 1.32
N LEU A 26 8.19 -14.36 0.53
CA LEU A 26 9.35 -15.19 0.88
C LEU A 26 10.66 -14.40 0.94
N PRO A 27 10.95 -13.52 -0.04
CA PRO A 27 12.12 -12.65 0.06
C PRO A 27 12.07 -11.67 1.25
N LEU A 28 10.91 -11.09 1.54
CA LEU A 28 10.73 -10.24 2.72
C LEU A 28 10.97 -11.00 4.02
N LEU A 29 10.39 -12.20 4.13
CA LEU A 29 10.50 -13.05 5.32
C LEU A 29 11.94 -13.46 5.58
N ARG A 30 12.72 -13.78 4.52
CA ARG A 30 14.15 -14.11 4.64
C ARG A 30 14.96 -12.99 5.27
N GLU A 31 14.69 -11.74 4.87
CA GLU A 31 15.45 -10.58 5.34
C GLU A 31 14.96 -10.07 6.70
N ALA A 32 13.64 -10.08 6.93
CA ALA A 32 13.05 -9.59 8.17
C ALA A 32 13.04 -10.61 9.30
N GLY A 33 13.02 -11.91 8.98
CA GLY A 33 12.85 -13.00 9.94
C GLY A 33 11.42 -13.23 10.42
N GLN A 34 10.60 -12.19 10.40
CA GLN A 34 9.17 -12.19 10.78
C GLN A 34 8.36 -11.37 9.80
N LEU A 35 7.17 -11.83 9.47
CA LEU A 35 6.25 -11.12 8.59
C LEU A 35 4.80 -11.47 8.94
N THR A 36 3.94 -10.48 8.98
CA THR A 36 2.49 -10.67 9.03
C THR A 36 1.91 -10.47 7.63
N VAL A 37 1.03 -11.34 7.19
CA VAL A 37 0.32 -11.20 5.92
C VAL A 37 -1.18 -11.15 6.14
N ILE A 38 -1.87 -10.35 5.34
CA ILE A 38 -3.34 -10.25 5.33
C ILE A 38 -3.82 -10.87 4.03
N GLU A 39 -4.57 -11.97 4.11
CA GLU A 39 -5.07 -12.71 2.95
C GLU A 39 -6.58 -12.96 3.09
N LEU A 40 -7.32 -12.60 2.06
CA LEU A 40 -8.76 -12.82 1.99
C LEU A 40 -9.10 -14.20 1.46
N ASP A 41 -8.30 -14.72 0.53
CA ASP A 41 -8.53 -16.02 -0.09
C ASP A 41 -8.05 -17.14 0.83
N ARG A 42 -9.03 -17.88 1.38
CA ARG A 42 -8.81 -19.01 2.27
C ARG A 42 -7.95 -20.12 1.64
N ASP A 43 -8.05 -20.31 0.33
CA ASP A 43 -7.36 -21.40 -0.36
C ASP A 43 -5.86 -21.10 -0.57
N LEU A 44 -5.45 -19.83 -0.53
CA LEU A 44 -4.06 -19.41 -0.61
C LEU A 44 -3.31 -19.55 0.73
N ILE A 45 -4.02 -19.50 1.86
CA ILE A 45 -3.40 -19.51 3.19
C ILE A 45 -2.54 -20.76 3.44
N PRO A 46 -3.02 -22.00 3.21
CA PRO A 46 -2.19 -23.19 3.41
C PRO A 46 -0.95 -23.21 2.51
N ARG A 47 -1.05 -22.66 1.30
CA ARG A 47 0.06 -22.60 0.34
C ARG A 47 1.16 -21.67 0.81
N ILE A 48 0.80 -20.46 1.26
CA ILE A 48 1.79 -19.50 1.75
C ILE A 48 2.42 -19.96 3.05
N GLN A 49 1.66 -20.58 3.94
CA GLN A 49 2.16 -21.17 5.18
C GLN A 49 3.17 -22.30 4.90
N ALA A 50 2.86 -23.20 3.97
CA ALA A 50 3.76 -24.27 3.57
C ALA A 50 5.05 -23.70 2.93
N ALA A 51 4.95 -22.73 2.06
CA ALA A 51 6.10 -22.10 1.42
C ALA A 51 7.02 -21.34 2.40
N ALA A 52 6.46 -20.82 3.50
CA ALA A 52 7.21 -20.10 4.52
C ALA A 52 7.94 -21.02 5.53
N GLN A 53 7.66 -22.32 5.53
CA GLN A 53 8.31 -23.26 6.44
C GLN A 53 9.84 -23.23 6.27
N GLY A 54 10.55 -23.05 7.39
CA GLY A 54 12.01 -22.98 7.39
C GLY A 54 12.60 -21.68 6.84
N VAL A 55 11.76 -20.70 6.44
CA VAL A 55 12.21 -19.39 5.95
C VAL A 55 12.21 -18.34 7.06
N GLY A 56 11.18 -18.33 7.90
CA GLY A 56 11.02 -17.38 9.00
C GLY A 56 9.66 -17.56 9.68
N GLU A 57 9.32 -16.65 10.58
CA GLU A 57 8.03 -16.64 11.27
C GLU A 57 6.98 -15.90 10.46
N LEU A 58 5.96 -16.61 9.98
CA LEU A 58 4.85 -16.05 9.23
C LEU A 58 3.57 -16.08 10.08
N GLU A 59 2.99 -14.91 10.31
CA GLU A 59 1.65 -14.76 10.87
C GLU A 59 0.67 -14.47 9.73
N VAL A 60 -0.43 -15.22 9.65
CA VAL A 60 -1.48 -15.01 8.64
C VAL A 60 -2.73 -14.49 9.29
N ILE A 61 -3.20 -13.34 8.85
CA ILE A 61 -4.51 -12.76 9.21
C ILE A 61 -5.45 -13.05 8.05
N HIS A 62 -6.42 -13.94 8.26
CA HIS A 62 -7.49 -14.19 7.30
C HIS A 62 -8.57 -13.13 7.46
N ALA A 63 -8.52 -12.09 6.63
CA ALA A 63 -9.46 -10.98 6.68
C ALA A 63 -9.48 -10.19 5.37
N ASP A 64 -10.58 -9.46 5.16
CA ASP A 64 -10.59 -8.35 4.22
C ASP A 64 -9.75 -7.21 4.81
N VAL A 65 -8.75 -6.74 4.07
CA VAL A 65 -7.86 -5.68 4.50
C VAL A 65 -8.59 -4.38 4.89
N LEU A 66 -9.73 -4.10 4.28
CA LEU A 66 -10.57 -2.94 4.59
C LEU A 66 -11.21 -3.01 5.99
N THR A 67 -11.21 -4.17 6.62
CA THR A 67 -11.71 -4.38 8.00
C THR A 67 -10.60 -4.41 9.04
N VAL A 68 -9.34 -4.38 8.63
CA VAL A 68 -8.19 -4.50 9.54
C VAL A 68 -7.86 -3.17 10.19
N ASP A 69 -7.77 -3.16 11.50
CA ASP A 69 -7.33 -2.01 12.30
C ASP A 69 -5.78 -2.01 12.40
N PHE A 70 -5.13 -1.27 11.50
CA PHE A 70 -3.66 -1.15 11.51
C PHE A 70 -3.15 -0.47 12.77
N THR A 71 -3.90 0.45 13.36
CA THR A 71 -3.51 1.10 14.61
C THR A 71 -3.44 0.10 15.76
N ALA A 72 -4.42 -0.80 15.85
CA ALA A 72 -4.39 -1.89 16.83
C ALA A 72 -3.21 -2.85 16.59
N LEU A 73 -2.94 -3.21 15.33
CA LEU A 73 -1.80 -4.09 14.97
C LEU A 73 -0.44 -3.46 15.29
N ALA A 74 -0.34 -2.14 15.28
CA ALA A 74 0.90 -1.44 15.63
C ALA A 74 1.27 -1.55 17.10
N ARG A 75 0.31 -1.88 17.98
CA ARG A 75 0.52 -2.08 19.43
C ARG A 75 1.31 -0.94 20.08
N GLY A 76 0.98 0.31 19.76
CA GLY A 76 1.65 1.51 20.25
C GLY A 76 2.96 1.88 19.54
N GLY A 77 3.41 1.08 18.57
CA GLY A 77 4.54 1.39 17.69
C GLY A 77 4.09 1.80 16.30
N THR A 78 4.92 1.51 15.30
CA THR A 78 4.62 1.74 13.89
C THR A 78 4.73 0.47 13.06
N LEU A 79 3.96 0.43 11.97
CA LEU A 79 3.97 -0.61 10.96
C LEU A 79 4.66 -0.14 9.69
N ARG A 80 5.15 -1.11 8.93
CA ARG A 80 5.54 -0.91 7.54
C ARG A 80 4.66 -1.80 6.67
N LEU A 81 4.00 -1.21 5.69
CA LEU A 81 3.09 -1.94 4.79
C LEU A 81 3.77 -2.19 3.44
N VAL A 82 3.53 -3.37 2.91
CA VAL A 82 3.99 -3.79 1.59
C VAL A 82 2.85 -4.51 0.87
N GLY A 83 2.77 -4.41 -0.43
CA GLY A 83 1.82 -5.24 -1.17
C GLY A 83 1.81 -4.99 -2.67
N ASN A 84 1.39 -6.01 -3.39
CA ASN A 84 0.95 -5.91 -4.77
C ASN A 84 -0.57 -5.78 -4.74
N LEU A 85 -1.09 -4.55 -4.83
CA LEU A 85 -2.49 -4.28 -4.61
C LEU A 85 -3.35 -4.67 -5.83
N PRO A 86 -4.50 -5.33 -5.62
CA PRO A 86 -5.45 -5.58 -6.69
C PRO A 86 -5.93 -4.28 -7.33
N TYR A 87 -5.99 -4.25 -8.66
CA TYR A 87 -6.26 -3.02 -9.40
C TYR A 87 -7.64 -2.42 -9.14
N ASN A 88 -8.64 -3.27 -8.93
CA ASN A 88 -10.03 -2.85 -8.74
C ASN A 88 -10.34 -2.27 -7.36
N ILE A 89 -9.51 -2.56 -6.34
CA ILE A 89 -9.72 -2.10 -4.96
C ILE A 89 -8.52 -1.31 -4.39
N SER A 90 -7.58 -0.90 -5.23
CA SER A 90 -6.39 -0.18 -4.79
C SER A 90 -6.72 1.15 -4.10
N SER A 91 -7.63 1.96 -4.66
CA SER A 91 -8.00 3.24 -4.06
C SER A 91 -8.66 3.09 -2.68
N PRO A 92 -9.64 2.21 -2.48
CA PRO A 92 -10.17 1.94 -1.13
C PRO A 92 -9.11 1.51 -0.13
N ILE A 93 -8.17 0.64 -0.53
CA ILE A 93 -7.07 0.20 0.34
C ILE A 93 -6.18 1.39 0.72
N LEU A 94 -5.80 2.22 -0.25
CA LEU A 94 -4.98 3.41 0.00
C LEU A 94 -5.67 4.36 1.00
N PHE A 95 -6.96 4.66 0.82
CA PHE A 95 -7.70 5.50 1.74
C PHE A 95 -7.83 4.89 3.13
N HIS A 96 -8.04 3.57 3.23
CA HIS A 96 -8.03 2.87 4.50
C HIS A 96 -6.69 2.98 5.23
N CYS A 97 -5.57 2.86 4.50
CA CYS A 97 -4.24 3.07 5.07
C CYS A 97 -4.07 4.51 5.59
N LEU A 98 -4.58 5.52 4.89
CA LEU A 98 -4.48 6.92 5.33
C LEU A 98 -5.20 7.19 6.66
N GLU A 99 -6.29 6.48 6.93
CA GLU A 99 -7.00 6.57 8.22
C GLU A 99 -6.12 6.14 9.40
N HIS A 100 -5.11 5.31 9.14
CA HIS A 100 -4.17 4.80 10.14
C HIS A 100 -2.76 5.40 10.00
N ALA A 101 -2.61 6.56 9.34
CA ALA A 101 -1.31 7.16 9.06
C ALA A 101 -0.42 7.35 10.29
N GLY A 102 -1.00 7.64 11.45
CA GLY A 102 -0.27 7.77 12.71
C GLY A 102 0.41 6.50 13.21
N ALA A 103 -0.03 5.34 12.72
CA ALA A 103 0.51 4.02 13.08
C ALA A 103 1.43 3.42 12.00
N ILE A 104 1.64 4.13 10.88
CA ILE A 104 2.38 3.62 9.72
C ILE A 104 3.65 4.44 9.53
N ALA A 105 4.80 3.76 9.47
CA ALA A 105 6.09 4.39 9.20
C ALA A 105 6.28 4.65 7.71
N ASP A 106 6.01 3.68 6.87
CA ASP A 106 6.01 3.77 5.41
C ASP A 106 5.19 2.66 4.76
N MET A 107 4.94 2.83 3.47
CA MET A 107 4.21 1.87 2.63
C MET A 107 4.91 1.74 1.30
N HIS A 108 5.06 0.51 0.82
CA HIS A 108 5.60 0.21 -0.51
C HIS A 108 4.58 -0.63 -1.25
N PHE A 109 3.96 -0.05 -2.26
CA PHE A 109 2.94 -0.74 -3.04
C PHE A 109 3.32 -0.84 -4.51
N MET A 110 2.99 -1.96 -5.10
CA MET A 110 2.99 -2.17 -6.54
C MET A 110 1.57 -2.02 -7.05
N LEU A 111 1.39 -1.13 -8.02
CA LEU A 111 0.11 -0.74 -8.59
C LEU A 111 0.26 -0.59 -10.10
N GLN A 112 -0.85 -0.42 -10.82
CA GLN A 112 -0.78 0.01 -12.22
C GLN A 112 -0.02 1.33 -12.32
N LYS A 113 0.85 1.45 -13.32
CA LYS A 113 1.65 2.65 -13.58
C LYS A 113 0.80 3.91 -13.62
N GLU A 114 -0.34 3.87 -14.29
CA GLU A 114 -1.28 4.99 -14.39
C GLU A 114 -1.79 5.45 -13.01
N VAL A 115 -2.06 4.52 -12.09
CA VAL A 115 -2.49 4.85 -10.73
C VAL A 115 -1.37 5.54 -9.98
N VAL A 116 -0.13 5.04 -10.07
CA VAL A 116 1.04 5.67 -9.44
C VAL A 116 1.28 7.08 -9.99
N GLU A 117 1.13 7.29 -11.29
CA GLU A 117 1.22 8.61 -11.92
C GLU A 117 0.17 9.59 -11.37
N ARG A 118 -1.06 9.13 -11.16
CA ARG A 118 -2.11 9.95 -10.51
C ARG A 118 -1.79 10.25 -9.04
N MET A 119 -1.27 9.26 -8.30
CA MET A 119 -0.90 9.45 -6.90
C MET A 119 0.15 10.54 -6.73
N ALA A 120 1.16 10.58 -7.60
CA ALA A 120 2.29 11.50 -7.56
C ALA A 120 2.11 12.76 -8.41
N ALA A 121 0.96 12.93 -9.08
CA ALA A 121 0.72 14.05 -9.99
C ALA A 121 0.87 15.40 -9.29
N PRO A 122 1.59 16.36 -9.87
CA PRO A 122 1.67 17.71 -9.34
C PRO A 122 0.40 18.51 -9.66
N PRO A 123 0.07 19.54 -8.86
CA PRO A 123 -1.01 20.48 -9.19
C PRO A 123 -0.86 21.05 -10.59
N GLY A 124 -1.97 21.18 -11.30
CA GLY A 124 -1.98 21.72 -12.67
C GLY A 124 -1.78 20.66 -13.77
N SER A 125 -1.33 19.46 -13.47
CA SER A 125 -1.25 18.39 -14.46
C SER A 125 -2.62 17.81 -14.82
N LYS A 126 -2.72 17.21 -16.03
CA LYS A 126 -4.00 16.62 -16.52
C LYS A 126 -4.49 15.48 -15.62
N VAL A 127 -3.59 14.73 -14.99
CA VAL A 127 -3.91 13.57 -14.17
C VAL A 127 -4.04 13.90 -12.69
N TYR A 128 -3.78 15.16 -12.30
CA TYR A 128 -4.00 15.62 -10.93
C TYR A 128 -5.48 15.58 -10.58
N GLY A 129 -5.84 14.85 -9.56
CA GLY A 129 -7.22 14.62 -9.19
C GLY A 129 -7.40 14.29 -7.70
N ARG A 130 -8.56 13.78 -7.37
CA ARG A 130 -8.92 13.45 -5.99
C ARG A 130 -7.88 12.55 -5.31
N LEU A 131 -7.42 11.49 -5.99
CA LEU A 131 -6.41 10.58 -5.44
C LEU A 131 -5.10 11.31 -5.12
N SER A 132 -4.64 12.19 -6.03
CA SER A 132 -3.44 13.00 -5.83
C SER A 132 -3.54 13.85 -4.57
N VAL A 133 -4.63 14.60 -4.43
CA VAL A 133 -4.85 15.51 -3.30
C VAL A 133 -4.93 14.75 -1.98
N MET A 134 -5.78 13.73 -1.92
CA MET A 134 -5.99 12.99 -0.67
C MET A 134 -4.72 12.33 -0.16
N LEU A 135 -3.91 11.73 -1.04
CA LEU A 135 -2.66 11.10 -0.66
C LEU A 135 -1.59 12.12 -0.27
N GLN A 136 -1.41 13.18 -1.06
CA GLN A 136 -0.36 14.18 -0.84
C GLN A 136 -0.61 15.08 0.37
N LEU A 137 -1.85 15.21 0.83
CA LEU A 137 -2.17 15.88 2.09
C LEU A 137 -1.67 15.12 3.33
N VAL A 138 -1.53 13.81 3.23
CA VAL A 138 -1.20 12.94 4.37
C VAL A 138 0.19 12.32 4.21
N CYS A 139 0.64 12.08 2.99
CA CYS A 139 1.88 11.36 2.70
C CYS A 139 2.76 12.10 1.70
N ARG A 140 4.07 11.88 1.82
CA ARG A 140 4.97 12.04 0.68
C ARG A 140 4.79 10.86 -0.24
N VAL A 141 4.61 11.12 -1.53
CA VAL A 141 4.39 10.12 -2.57
C VAL A 141 5.62 10.08 -3.49
N GLU A 142 6.30 8.95 -3.52
CA GLU A 142 7.55 8.78 -4.27
C GLU A 142 7.44 7.58 -5.21
N PRO A 143 7.22 7.79 -6.52
CA PRO A 143 7.39 6.73 -7.51
C PRO A 143 8.84 6.23 -7.49
N LEU A 144 9.05 4.90 -7.39
CA LEU A 144 10.39 4.34 -7.26
C LEU A 144 10.90 3.76 -8.59
N PHE A 145 10.14 2.85 -9.20
CA PHE A 145 10.50 2.22 -10.46
C PHE A 145 9.31 1.55 -11.13
N ARG A 146 9.44 1.42 -12.46
CA ARG A 146 8.50 0.69 -13.30
C ARG A 146 8.78 -0.82 -13.25
N VAL A 147 7.71 -1.61 -13.31
CA VAL A 147 7.74 -3.07 -13.44
C VAL A 147 7.00 -3.47 -14.72
N PRO A 148 7.70 -3.99 -15.73
CA PRO A 148 7.07 -4.35 -16.98
C PRO A 148 6.17 -5.60 -16.83
N PRO A 149 5.16 -5.79 -17.72
CA PRO A 149 4.24 -6.93 -17.68
C PRO A 149 4.92 -8.29 -17.63
N GLY A 150 6.04 -8.45 -18.32
CA GLY A 150 6.80 -9.71 -18.38
C GLY A 150 7.42 -10.17 -17.06
N ALA A 151 7.37 -9.33 -16.01
CA ALA A 151 7.81 -9.71 -14.66
C ALA A 151 6.78 -10.57 -13.91
N PHE A 152 5.59 -10.80 -14.48
CA PHE A 152 4.47 -11.50 -13.86
C PHE A 152 4.05 -12.72 -14.67
N THR A 153 3.47 -13.70 -13.97
CA THR A 153 2.85 -14.89 -14.59
C THR A 153 1.47 -15.13 -13.97
N PRO A 154 0.38 -15.00 -14.72
CA PRO A 154 0.30 -14.49 -16.10
C PRO A 154 0.62 -12.98 -16.16
N PRO A 155 1.12 -12.47 -17.31
CA PRO A 155 1.46 -11.06 -17.46
C PRO A 155 0.17 -10.20 -17.45
N PRO A 156 0.14 -9.06 -16.74
CA PRO A 156 -0.95 -8.09 -16.84
C PRO A 156 -0.91 -7.39 -18.20
N LYS A 157 -2.03 -6.76 -18.57
CA LYS A 157 -2.15 -6.02 -19.83
C LYS A 157 -1.42 -4.68 -19.85
N VAL A 158 -1.05 -4.17 -18.69
CA VAL A 158 -0.46 -2.83 -18.49
C VAL A 158 0.77 -2.91 -17.60
N ASP A 159 1.62 -1.88 -17.70
CA ASP A 159 2.77 -1.72 -16.80
C ASP A 159 2.32 -1.49 -15.36
N SER A 160 3.11 -2.01 -14.44
CA SER A 160 3.03 -1.70 -13.02
C SER A 160 4.15 -0.75 -12.62
N ALA A 161 4.03 -0.14 -11.46
CA ALA A 161 5.09 0.64 -10.82
C ALA A 161 5.05 0.43 -9.32
N VAL A 162 6.20 0.59 -8.70
CA VAL A 162 6.32 0.60 -7.24
C VAL A 162 6.39 2.04 -6.77
N VAL A 163 5.59 2.34 -5.74
CA VAL A 163 5.51 3.64 -5.10
C VAL A 163 5.80 3.49 -3.61
N ARG A 164 6.53 4.45 -3.04
CA ARG A 164 6.66 4.62 -1.60
C ARG A 164 5.73 5.73 -1.13
N LEU A 165 5.00 5.46 -0.07
CA LEU A 165 4.21 6.44 0.67
C LEU A 165 4.80 6.56 2.08
N THR A 166 5.17 7.77 2.47
CA THR A 166 5.66 8.06 3.82
C THR A 166 4.73 9.06 4.46
N PRO A 167 3.97 8.68 5.51
CA PRO A 167 3.12 9.64 6.22
C PRO A 167 3.91 10.86 6.67
N LEU A 168 3.35 12.04 6.43
CA LEU A 168 3.91 13.30 6.91
C LEU A 168 3.86 13.34 8.44
N PRO A 169 4.76 14.09 9.09
CA PRO A 169 4.64 14.37 10.52
C PRO A 169 3.24 14.88 10.86
N GLU A 170 2.73 14.55 12.04
CA GLU A 170 1.37 14.93 12.46
C GLU A 170 1.12 16.43 12.34
N ALA A 171 2.12 17.25 12.69
CA ALA A 171 2.04 18.70 12.58
C ALA A 171 1.92 19.23 11.14
N GLU A 172 2.32 18.45 10.14
CA GLU A 172 2.23 18.81 8.71
C GLU A 172 0.97 18.25 8.04
N ARG A 173 0.23 17.38 8.73
CA ARG A 173 -1.04 16.86 8.23
C ARG A 173 -2.17 17.86 8.51
N PRO A 174 -3.22 17.92 7.65
CA PRO A 174 -4.34 18.81 7.88
C PRO A 174 -5.02 18.55 9.24
N ASP A 175 -5.17 19.56 10.05
CA ASP A 175 -5.99 19.52 11.25
C ASP A 175 -7.47 19.71 10.86
N ALA A 176 -8.00 18.76 10.10
CA ALA A 176 -9.38 18.77 9.66
C ALA A 176 -9.91 17.34 9.53
N ASP A 177 -11.20 17.18 9.78
CA ASP A 177 -11.90 15.91 9.61
C ASP A 177 -11.70 15.36 8.17
N PRO A 178 -11.13 14.16 8.03
CA PRO A 178 -10.90 13.52 6.72
C PRO A 178 -12.17 13.44 5.85
N VAL A 179 -13.34 13.25 6.47
CA VAL A 179 -14.63 13.19 5.77
C VAL A 179 -14.98 14.56 5.16
N ARG A 180 -14.67 15.64 5.87
CA ARG A 180 -14.86 17.00 5.35
C ARG A 180 -13.92 17.29 4.21
N ILE A 181 -12.64 16.94 4.34
CA ILE A 181 -11.64 17.08 3.28
C ILE A 181 -12.10 16.32 2.03
N GLU A 182 -12.46 15.05 2.18
CA GLU A 182 -12.91 14.22 1.07
C GLU A 182 -14.13 14.82 0.37
N ARG A 183 -15.10 15.35 1.11
CA ARG A 183 -16.29 16.00 0.55
C ARG A 183 -15.94 17.21 -0.27
N VAL A 184 -15.06 18.08 0.22
CA VAL A 184 -14.59 19.27 -0.51
C VAL A 184 -13.88 18.87 -1.79
N VAL A 185 -12.94 17.94 -1.70
CA VAL A 185 -12.16 17.44 -2.85
C VAL A 185 -13.07 16.78 -3.89
N ARG A 186 -14.04 15.99 -3.46
CA ARG A 186 -15.03 15.36 -4.36
C ARG A 186 -15.83 16.39 -5.13
N HIS A 187 -16.30 17.46 -4.46
CA HIS A 187 -17.03 18.53 -5.13
C HIS A 187 -16.15 19.31 -6.09
N ALA A 188 -14.94 19.67 -5.68
CA ALA A 188 -14.00 20.42 -6.51
C ALA A 188 -13.67 19.70 -7.82
N PHE A 189 -13.46 18.38 -7.77
CA PHE A 189 -13.14 17.58 -8.96
C PHE A 189 -14.38 17.06 -9.71
N GLY A 190 -15.54 16.99 -9.07
CA GLY A 190 -16.80 16.56 -9.70
C GLY A 190 -17.30 17.51 -10.81
N GLN A 191 -16.89 18.77 -10.78
CA GLN A 191 -17.28 19.80 -11.77
C GLN A 191 -16.23 20.03 -12.87
N ARG A 192 -15.06 19.40 -12.79
CA ARG A 192 -13.90 19.67 -13.68
C ARG A 192 -14.17 19.46 -15.17
N ARG A 193 -15.19 18.70 -15.54
CA ARG A 193 -15.57 18.42 -16.94
C ARG A 193 -16.75 19.26 -17.44
N LYS A 194 -17.26 20.18 -16.64
CA LYS A 194 -18.45 20.97 -16.97
C LYS A 194 -18.16 22.44 -17.33
N THR A 195 -16.87 22.77 -17.40
CA THR A 195 -16.40 24.09 -17.88
C THR A 195 -15.77 23.96 -19.24
#